data_d5948bb984400f500a55fd9903de112f
#
_entry.id   d5948bb984400f500a55fd9903de112f
#
_cell.length_a   1.000
_cell.length_b   1.000
_cell.length_c   1.000
_cell.angle_alpha   90.00
_cell.angle_beta   90.00
_cell.angle_gamma   90.00
#
_symmetry.space_group_name_H-M   'P 1'
#
loop_
_entity.id
_entity.type
_entity.pdbx_description
1 polymer ?
#
loop_
_entity_poly.entity_id
_entity_poly.type
_entity_poly.pdbx_seq_one_letter_code
_entity_poly.pdbx_strand_id
1 'polypeptide(L)'
;DLGMVTQTEIANIADLVCQAVDIPVIADGDTGYGGVHNVGRTIRLYERAGVAAIQLEDQAFPKKCGHFEGKVVVSEEEMVQRIHAARDARSNDEAILIIARTDARASLGLNAAIDRAKIYAEAGADLLFVEAPHSEDELGQIGSELSGHRLMANMVEFGKTPLLSADRLAELGYCL
;
A
#
# COMPACT_ATOMS: atom_id res chain seq x y z
N ASP A 1 -11.69 -5.68 -2.81
CA ASP A 1 -11.98 -7.09 -2.89
C ASP A 1 -12.08 -7.75 -1.50
N LEU A 2 -12.10 -9.08 -1.42
CA LEU A 2 -12.28 -9.84 -0.18
C LEU A 2 -11.14 -10.84 0.08
N GLY A 3 -9.99 -10.67 -0.57
CA GLY A 3 -8.86 -11.59 -0.45
C GLY A 3 -9.13 -13.00 -0.99
N MET A 4 -9.97 -13.12 -2.02
CA MET A 4 -10.35 -14.42 -2.61
C MET A 4 -9.39 -14.85 -3.72
N VAL A 5 -8.72 -13.90 -4.36
CA VAL A 5 -7.76 -14.15 -5.44
C VAL A 5 -6.46 -14.70 -4.86
N THR A 6 -5.95 -15.77 -5.45
CA THR A 6 -4.69 -16.37 -5.01
C THR A 6 -3.48 -15.60 -5.54
N GLN A 7 -2.33 -15.74 -4.87
CA GLN A 7 -1.06 -15.17 -5.30
C GLN A 7 -0.73 -15.49 -6.78
N THR A 8 -0.98 -16.72 -7.21
CA THR A 8 -0.65 -17.13 -8.58
C THR A 8 -1.59 -16.49 -9.60
N GLU A 9 -2.88 -16.37 -9.30
CA GLU A 9 -3.85 -15.75 -10.18
C GLU A 9 -3.50 -14.27 -10.40
N ILE A 10 -3.25 -13.52 -9.33
CA ILE A 10 -2.94 -12.10 -9.45
C ILE A 10 -1.57 -11.85 -10.11
N ALA A 11 -0.56 -12.71 -9.85
CA ALA A 11 0.73 -12.61 -10.52
C ALA A 11 0.62 -12.83 -12.04
N ASN A 12 -0.23 -13.77 -12.48
CA ASN A 12 -0.49 -13.99 -13.90
C ASN A 12 -1.22 -12.79 -14.53
N ILE A 13 -2.18 -12.18 -13.81
CA ILE A 13 -2.86 -10.98 -14.29
C ILE A 13 -1.87 -9.81 -14.40
N ALA A 14 -1.03 -9.62 -13.38
CA ALA A 14 -0.01 -8.58 -13.38
C ALA A 14 0.97 -8.73 -14.58
N ASP A 15 1.42 -9.95 -14.87
CA ASP A 15 2.27 -10.24 -16.04
C ASP A 15 1.58 -9.86 -17.36
N LEU A 16 0.33 -10.23 -17.54
CA LEU A 16 -0.45 -9.87 -18.72
C LEU A 16 -0.63 -8.35 -18.87
N VAL A 17 -0.88 -7.65 -17.76
CA VAL A 17 -1.02 -6.19 -17.78
C VAL A 17 0.32 -5.54 -18.11
N CYS A 18 1.43 -5.95 -17.48
CA CYS A 18 2.77 -5.41 -17.76
C CYS A 18 3.18 -5.62 -19.22
N GLN A 19 2.79 -6.73 -19.84
CA GLN A 19 3.06 -6.98 -21.27
C GLN A 19 2.19 -6.14 -22.21
N ALA A 20 1.04 -5.66 -21.74
CA ALA A 20 0.08 -4.93 -22.56
C ALA A 20 0.29 -3.41 -22.57
N VAL A 21 1.09 -2.86 -21.67
CA VAL A 21 1.28 -1.41 -21.50
C VAL A 21 2.76 -1.03 -21.41
N ASP A 22 3.10 0.19 -21.86
CA ASP A 22 4.45 0.75 -21.78
C ASP A 22 4.64 1.71 -20.59
N ILE A 23 3.69 1.71 -19.64
CA ILE A 23 3.73 2.53 -18.43
C ILE A 23 4.01 1.67 -17.20
N PRO A 24 4.58 2.25 -16.11
CA PRO A 24 4.76 1.52 -14.86
C PRO A 24 3.44 0.98 -14.30
N VAL A 25 3.45 -0.28 -13.88
CA VAL A 25 2.28 -0.96 -13.28
C VAL A 25 2.48 -1.07 -11.78
N ILE A 26 1.48 -0.64 -11.02
CA ILE A 26 1.38 -0.87 -9.58
C ILE A 26 0.41 -2.02 -9.36
N ALA A 27 0.83 -3.07 -8.68
CA ALA A 27 -0.01 -4.23 -8.41
C ALA A 27 -0.42 -4.30 -6.94
N ASP A 28 -1.67 -4.69 -6.70
CA ASP A 28 -2.15 -5.02 -5.37
C ASP A 28 -1.49 -6.32 -4.87
N GLY A 29 -0.90 -6.28 -3.71
CA GLY A 29 -0.29 -7.42 -3.03
C GLY A 29 -1.10 -7.89 -1.82
N ASP A 30 -2.31 -7.33 -1.61
CA ASP A 30 -3.14 -7.62 -0.44
C ASP A 30 -2.29 -7.56 0.86
N THR A 31 -2.39 -8.59 1.70
CA THR A 31 -1.57 -8.75 2.90
C THR A 31 -0.27 -9.53 2.67
N GLY A 32 0.10 -9.78 1.40
CA GLY A 32 1.27 -10.57 0.99
C GLY A 32 0.98 -12.05 0.75
N TYR A 33 -0.30 -12.44 0.73
CA TYR A 33 -0.79 -13.82 0.49
C TYR A 33 -0.29 -14.87 1.50
N GLY A 34 -0.08 -14.46 2.76
CA GLY A 34 0.34 -15.35 3.84
C GLY A 34 1.42 -14.74 4.73
N GLY A 35 2.26 -15.57 5.36
CA GLY A 35 3.35 -15.11 6.22
C GLY A 35 4.53 -14.52 5.43
N VAL A 36 5.58 -14.11 6.12
CA VAL A 36 6.76 -13.43 5.56
C VAL A 36 7.39 -14.14 4.37
N HIS A 37 7.40 -15.48 4.36
CA HIS A 37 7.91 -16.26 3.23
C HIS A 37 7.03 -16.13 1.99
N ASN A 38 5.72 -15.98 2.16
CA ASN A 38 4.79 -15.72 1.07
C ASN A 38 4.98 -14.30 0.52
N VAL A 39 5.17 -13.32 1.39
CA VAL A 39 5.52 -11.94 0.98
C VAL A 39 6.75 -11.95 0.08
N GLY A 40 7.86 -12.55 0.53
CA GLY A 40 9.07 -12.65 -0.28
C GLY A 40 8.88 -13.40 -1.61
N ARG A 41 7.99 -14.43 -1.63
CA ARG A 41 7.62 -15.09 -2.88
C ARG A 41 6.83 -14.17 -3.80
N THR A 42 5.89 -13.39 -3.26
CA THR A 42 5.08 -12.42 -4.02
C THR A 42 5.97 -11.38 -4.71
N ILE A 43 6.93 -10.81 -3.98
CA ILE A 43 7.89 -9.85 -4.53
C ILE A 43 8.60 -10.44 -5.74
N ARG A 44 9.18 -11.65 -5.62
CA ARG A 44 9.88 -12.30 -6.72
C ARG A 44 8.98 -12.63 -7.93
N LEU A 45 7.72 -12.94 -7.71
CA LEU A 45 6.76 -13.18 -8.79
C LEU A 45 6.42 -11.88 -9.52
N TYR A 46 6.15 -10.80 -8.77
CA TYR A 46 5.79 -9.51 -9.34
C TYR A 46 6.96 -8.84 -10.05
N GLU A 47 8.17 -8.95 -9.48
CA GLU A 47 9.39 -8.49 -10.13
C GLU A 47 9.62 -9.17 -11.49
N ARG A 48 9.41 -10.50 -11.58
CA ARG A 48 9.50 -11.24 -12.84
C ARG A 48 8.40 -10.85 -13.84
N ALA A 49 7.23 -10.48 -13.35
CA ALA A 49 6.13 -9.99 -14.17
C ALA A 49 6.36 -8.56 -14.69
N GLY A 50 7.39 -7.85 -14.21
CA GLY A 50 7.69 -6.46 -14.61
C GLY A 50 6.88 -5.41 -13.85
N VAL A 51 6.31 -5.76 -12.68
CA VAL A 51 5.58 -4.80 -11.83
C VAL A 51 6.56 -3.78 -11.26
N ALA A 52 6.24 -2.49 -11.39
CA ALA A 52 7.07 -1.39 -10.92
C ALA A 52 6.91 -1.12 -9.40
N ALA A 53 5.73 -1.37 -8.84
CA ALA A 53 5.48 -1.24 -7.41
C ALA A 53 4.43 -2.23 -6.92
N ILE A 54 4.59 -2.70 -5.69
CA ILE A 54 3.60 -3.54 -4.99
C ILE A 54 3.00 -2.76 -3.82
N GLN A 55 1.68 -2.81 -3.68
CA GLN A 55 0.97 -2.33 -2.50
C GLN A 55 0.77 -3.48 -1.53
N LEU A 56 1.28 -3.34 -0.30
CA LEU A 56 1.07 -4.27 0.82
C LEU A 56 0.31 -3.56 1.93
N GLU A 57 -0.74 -4.17 2.45
CA GLU A 57 -1.57 -3.59 3.50
C GLU A 57 -1.43 -4.31 4.86
N ASP A 58 -1.65 -3.55 5.93
CA ASP A 58 -1.57 -4.03 7.31
C ASP A 58 -2.84 -4.69 7.83
N GLN A 59 -3.79 -5.04 6.98
CA GLN A 59 -4.97 -5.75 7.42
C GLN A 59 -4.65 -7.17 7.91
N ALA A 60 -5.43 -7.63 8.90
CA ALA A 60 -5.50 -9.04 9.25
C ALA A 60 -6.31 -9.81 8.19
N PHE A 61 -5.91 -11.06 7.91
CA PHE A 61 -6.68 -11.91 7.02
C PHE A 61 -7.88 -12.56 7.77
N PRO A 62 -9.08 -12.66 7.17
CA PRO A 62 -9.45 -12.24 5.82
C PRO A 62 -9.61 -10.71 5.71
N LYS A 63 -8.96 -10.13 4.70
CA LYS A 63 -8.97 -8.68 4.47
C LYS A 63 -10.32 -8.22 3.90
N LYS A 64 -10.57 -6.90 3.95
CA LYS A 64 -11.75 -6.26 3.39
C LYS A 64 -11.35 -5.10 2.49
N CYS A 65 -12.24 -4.68 1.60
CA CYS A 65 -12.06 -3.44 0.84
C CYS A 65 -11.84 -2.24 1.78
N GLY A 66 -10.96 -1.34 1.41
CA GLY A 66 -10.59 -0.16 2.21
C GLY A 66 -11.77 0.73 2.64
N HIS A 67 -12.86 0.73 1.85
CA HIS A 67 -14.07 1.49 2.14
C HIS A 67 -15.10 0.74 3.00
N PHE A 68 -14.88 -0.56 3.29
CA PHE A 68 -15.78 -1.35 4.15
C PHE A 68 -15.46 -1.15 5.63
N GLU A 69 -16.46 -1.39 6.47
CA GLU A 69 -16.35 -1.31 7.92
C GLU A 69 -15.86 -2.63 8.53
N GLY A 70 -15.42 -2.55 9.79
CA GLY A 70 -14.99 -3.72 10.55
C GLY A 70 -13.66 -4.31 10.05
N LYS A 71 -12.78 -3.48 9.51
CA LYS A 71 -11.39 -3.84 9.25
C LYS A 71 -10.65 -4.05 10.56
N VAL A 72 -9.76 -5.03 10.56
CA VAL A 72 -8.83 -5.29 11.66
C VAL A 72 -7.42 -5.20 11.09
N VAL A 73 -6.55 -4.47 11.76
CA VAL A 73 -5.14 -4.37 11.38
C VAL A 73 -4.28 -5.27 12.26
N VAL A 74 -3.21 -5.80 11.71
CA VAL A 74 -2.19 -6.55 12.45
C VAL A 74 -1.37 -5.62 13.34
N SER A 75 -0.51 -6.17 14.18
CA SER A 75 0.43 -5.35 14.95
C SER A 75 1.43 -4.63 14.02
N GLU A 76 2.02 -3.55 14.52
CA GLU A 76 3.05 -2.81 13.80
C GLU A 76 4.25 -3.70 13.49
N GLU A 77 4.66 -4.52 14.46
CA GLU A 77 5.76 -5.46 14.32
C GLU A 77 5.51 -6.49 13.20
N GLU A 78 4.27 -6.98 13.07
CA GLU A 78 3.93 -7.93 12.01
C GLU A 78 4.04 -7.27 10.64
N MET A 79 3.52 -6.03 10.47
CA MET A 79 3.64 -5.32 9.21
C MET A 79 5.10 -4.95 8.90
N VAL A 80 5.89 -4.55 9.89
CA VAL A 80 7.33 -4.32 9.74
C VAL A 80 8.05 -5.57 9.24
N GLN A 81 7.71 -6.75 9.76
CA GLN A 81 8.28 -8.01 9.26
C GLN A 81 7.88 -8.31 7.81
N ARG A 82 6.63 -7.97 7.39
CA ARG A 82 6.22 -8.08 5.99
C ARG A 82 7.03 -7.14 5.10
N ILE A 83 7.25 -5.88 5.51
CA ILE A 83 8.05 -4.91 4.76
C ILE A 83 9.51 -5.37 4.65
N HIS A 84 10.12 -5.84 5.75
CA HIS A 84 11.48 -6.40 5.71
C HIS A 84 11.57 -7.58 4.75
N ALA A 85 10.62 -8.53 4.82
CA ALA A 85 10.59 -9.68 3.92
C ALA A 85 10.42 -9.28 2.45
N ALA A 86 9.65 -8.22 2.18
CA ALA A 86 9.50 -7.67 0.84
C ALA A 86 10.81 -7.04 0.35
N ARG A 87 11.44 -6.19 1.17
CA ARG A 87 12.70 -5.54 0.87
C ARG A 87 13.82 -6.55 0.62
N ASP A 88 13.97 -7.52 1.51
CA ASP A 88 15.04 -8.52 1.43
C ASP A 88 14.85 -9.51 0.24
N ALA A 89 13.64 -9.59 -0.32
CA ALA A 89 13.35 -10.44 -1.47
C ALA A 89 13.57 -9.78 -2.82
N ARG A 90 13.73 -8.45 -2.87
CA ARG A 90 14.03 -7.70 -4.11
C ARG A 90 15.40 -8.09 -4.65
N SER A 91 15.56 -8.09 -5.97
CA SER A 91 16.86 -8.33 -6.61
C SER A 91 17.83 -7.16 -6.39
N ASN A 92 17.28 -5.94 -6.25
CA ASN A 92 17.97 -4.71 -5.86
C ASN A 92 16.93 -3.68 -5.37
N ASP A 93 17.36 -2.57 -4.78
CA ASP A 93 16.48 -1.57 -4.15
C ASP A 93 15.54 -0.84 -5.14
N GLU A 94 15.82 -0.90 -6.44
CA GLU A 94 15.03 -0.25 -7.49
C GLU A 94 14.18 -1.23 -8.32
N ALA A 95 14.33 -2.54 -8.09
CA ALA A 95 13.68 -3.56 -8.93
C ALA A 95 12.15 -3.53 -8.84
N ILE A 96 11.61 -3.31 -7.65
CA ILE A 96 10.19 -3.13 -7.38
C ILE A 96 10.03 -2.24 -6.14
N LEU A 97 9.22 -1.20 -6.21
CA LEU A 97 8.97 -0.32 -5.07
C LEU A 97 7.92 -0.93 -4.13
N ILE A 98 8.07 -0.69 -2.84
CA ILE A 98 7.15 -1.17 -1.79
C ILE A 98 6.29 0.00 -1.34
N ILE A 99 4.98 -0.09 -1.59
CA ILE A 99 3.97 0.83 -1.06
C ILE A 99 3.41 0.19 0.21
N ALA A 100 3.69 0.77 1.37
CA ALA A 100 3.11 0.32 2.62
C ALA A 100 1.79 1.05 2.88
N ARG A 101 0.70 0.29 2.83
CA ARG A 101 -0.65 0.79 3.13
C ARG A 101 -1.03 0.47 4.56
N THR A 102 -1.59 1.46 5.25
CA THR A 102 -2.27 1.25 6.52
C THR A 102 -3.76 1.52 6.44
N ASP A 103 -4.55 0.59 6.94
CA ASP A 103 -6.00 0.71 7.12
C ASP A 103 -6.40 1.12 8.54
N ALA A 104 -5.44 1.48 9.37
CA ALA A 104 -5.62 1.81 10.78
C ALA A 104 -6.50 3.04 11.02
N ARG A 105 -6.60 3.98 10.04
CA ARG A 105 -7.47 5.15 10.17
C ARG A 105 -8.90 4.77 10.51
N ALA A 106 -9.43 3.70 9.94
CA ALA A 106 -10.80 3.27 10.14
C ALA A 106 -11.08 2.66 11.52
N SER A 107 -10.09 2.02 12.15
CA SER A 107 -10.25 1.26 13.41
C SER A 107 -9.56 1.91 14.60
N LEU A 108 -8.44 2.62 14.39
CA LEU A 108 -7.60 3.20 15.43
C LEU A 108 -7.52 4.74 15.36
N GLY A 109 -8.04 5.35 14.30
CA GLY A 109 -8.01 6.78 14.07
C GLY A 109 -6.80 7.28 13.29
N LEU A 110 -6.85 8.56 12.90
CA LEU A 110 -5.88 9.16 11.99
C LEU A 110 -4.46 9.18 12.56
N ASN A 111 -4.29 9.60 13.81
CA ASN A 111 -2.95 9.70 14.43
C ASN A 111 -2.25 8.34 14.49
N ALA A 112 -2.98 7.28 14.87
CA ALA A 112 -2.41 5.93 14.87
C ALA A 112 -2.04 5.45 13.45
N ALA A 113 -2.79 5.84 12.43
CA ALA A 113 -2.43 5.52 11.04
C ALA A 113 -1.16 6.27 10.60
N ILE A 114 -1.01 7.53 10.97
CA ILE A 114 0.19 8.33 10.68
C ILE A 114 1.41 7.75 11.41
N ASP A 115 1.28 7.39 12.69
CA ASP A 115 2.37 6.79 13.45
C ASP A 115 2.83 5.46 12.84
N ARG A 116 1.88 4.61 12.42
CA ARG A 116 2.19 3.38 11.67
C ARG A 116 2.92 3.67 10.36
N ALA A 117 2.47 4.66 9.60
CA ALA A 117 3.13 5.03 8.35
C ALA A 117 4.59 5.46 8.57
N LYS A 118 4.90 6.20 9.65
CA LYS A 118 6.27 6.55 10.03
C LYS A 118 7.12 5.30 10.31
N ILE A 119 6.57 4.37 11.10
CA ILE A 119 7.24 3.07 11.39
C ILE A 119 7.49 2.28 10.11
N TYR A 120 6.53 2.28 9.17
CA TYR A 120 6.68 1.56 7.90
C TYR A 120 7.73 2.19 6.98
N ALA A 121 7.85 3.52 7.00
CA ALA A 121 8.94 4.21 6.32
C ALA A 121 10.31 3.82 6.89
N GLU A 122 10.45 3.79 8.22
CA GLU A 122 11.68 3.35 8.90
C GLU A 122 12.01 1.88 8.59
N ALA A 123 11.00 1.03 8.39
CA ALA A 123 11.18 -0.36 7.98
C ALA A 123 11.65 -0.51 6.52
N GLY A 124 11.59 0.56 5.72
CA GLY A 124 12.09 0.59 4.35
C GLY A 124 11.00 0.50 3.28
N ALA A 125 9.79 0.95 3.58
CA ALA A 125 8.79 1.22 2.55
C ALA A 125 9.22 2.42 1.68
N ASP A 126 9.05 2.30 0.37
CA ASP A 126 9.44 3.34 -0.59
C ASP A 126 8.36 4.43 -0.74
N LEU A 127 7.09 4.05 -0.56
CA LEU A 127 5.92 4.93 -0.54
C LEU A 127 5.01 4.57 0.63
N LEU A 128 4.27 5.56 1.12
CA LEU A 128 3.30 5.40 2.20
C LEU A 128 1.89 5.68 1.69
N PHE A 129 0.95 4.87 2.15
CA PHE A 129 -0.45 5.03 1.80
C PHE A 129 -1.33 4.88 3.05
N VAL A 130 -1.95 5.99 3.48
CA VAL A 130 -2.96 5.99 4.54
C VAL A 130 -4.34 5.91 3.91
N GLU A 131 -5.02 4.79 4.11
CA GLU A 131 -6.31 4.49 3.47
C GLU A 131 -7.47 5.28 4.08
N ALA A 132 -8.31 5.81 3.20
CA ALA A 132 -9.59 6.42 3.50
C ALA A 132 -9.54 7.59 4.51
N PRO A 133 -8.72 8.64 4.33
CA PRO A 133 -8.88 9.89 5.05
C PRO A 133 -10.27 10.49 4.72
N HIS A 134 -10.92 11.11 5.70
CA HIS A 134 -12.32 11.53 5.58
C HIS A 134 -12.51 13.00 5.22
N SER A 135 -11.45 13.79 5.17
CA SER A 135 -11.51 15.20 4.80
C SER A 135 -10.20 15.67 4.14
N GLU A 136 -10.26 16.83 3.51
CA GLU A 136 -9.06 17.50 2.98
C GLU A 136 -8.10 17.88 4.13
N ASP A 137 -8.62 18.26 5.30
CA ASP A 137 -7.80 18.54 6.48
C ASP A 137 -7.01 17.30 6.93
N GLU A 138 -7.61 16.11 6.90
CA GLU A 138 -6.91 14.86 7.19
C GLU A 138 -5.83 14.57 6.14
N LEU A 139 -6.11 14.79 4.85
CA LEU A 139 -5.09 14.67 3.80
C LEU A 139 -3.93 15.66 4.03
N GLY A 140 -4.24 16.91 4.39
CA GLY A 140 -3.23 17.92 4.73
C GLY A 140 -2.41 17.56 5.95
N GLN A 141 -3.03 17.00 7.00
CA GLN A 141 -2.32 16.52 8.18
C GLN A 141 -1.35 15.37 7.83
N ILE A 142 -1.83 14.38 7.06
CA ILE A 142 -0.98 13.26 6.58
C ILE A 142 0.23 13.81 5.80
N GLY A 143 -0.01 14.71 4.82
CA GLY A 143 1.05 15.31 4.01
C GLY A 143 2.08 16.07 4.83
N SER A 144 1.63 16.83 5.83
CA SER A 144 2.49 17.59 6.73
C SER A 144 3.32 16.68 7.64
N GLU A 145 2.66 15.72 8.30
CA GLU A 145 3.30 14.84 9.29
C GLU A 145 4.25 13.80 8.69
N LEU A 146 4.01 13.44 7.42
CA LEU A 146 4.83 12.51 6.65
C LEU A 146 5.68 13.25 5.61
N SER A 147 5.93 14.56 5.80
CA SER A 147 6.74 15.35 4.88
C SER A 147 8.13 14.75 4.72
N GLY A 148 8.63 14.72 3.47
CA GLY A 148 9.89 14.07 3.12
C GLY A 148 9.75 12.60 2.68
N HIS A 149 8.58 12.00 2.83
CA HIS A 149 8.25 10.70 2.27
C HIS A 149 7.38 10.83 1.01
N ARG A 150 7.43 9.82 0.14
CA ARG A 150 6.53 9.73 -1.02
C ARG A 150 5.17 9.24 -0.56
N LEU A 151 4.11 9.98 -0.90
CA LEU A 151 2.75 9.67 -0.47
C LEU A 151 1.86 9.33 -1.66
N MET A 152 1.05 8.29 -1.48
CA MET A 152 -0.01 7.89 -2.40
C MET A 152 -1.38 8.25 -1.81
N ALA A 153 -2.30 8.75 -2.66
CA ALA A 153 -3.70 8.96 -2.32
C ALA A 153 -4.61 8.16 -3.25
N ASN A 154 -5.69 7.61 -2.71
CA ASN A 154 -6.70 6.88 -3.49
C ASN A 154 -7.97 7.73 -3.63
N MET A 155 -8.27 8.15 -4.86
CA MET A 155 -9.45 8.97 -5.21
C MET A 155 -10.53 8.07 -5.80
N VAL A 156 -11.44 7.58 -4.95
CA VAL A 156 -12.53 6.69 -5.34
C VAL A 156 -13.85 7.45 -5.36
N GLU A 157 -14.53 7.47 -6.51
CA GLU A 157 -15.88 8.02 -6.62
C GLU A 157 -16.83 7.33 -5.64
N PHE A 158 -17.62 8.11 -4.92
CA PHE A 158 -18.52 7.64 -3.84
C PHE A 158 -17.81 6.96 -2.66
N GLY A 159 -16.46 7.11 -2.57
CA GLY A 159 -15.68 6.65 -1.41
C GLY A 159 -15.81 7.56 -0.20
N LYS A 160 -15.06 7.24 0.86
CA LYS A 160 -15.03 8.04 2.10
C LYS A 160 -14.12 9.27 1.97
N THR A 161 -13.12 9.21 1.11
CA THR A 161 -12.17 10.30 0.86
C THR A 161 -12.79 11.32 -0.10
N PRO A 162 -12.73 12.63 0.20
CA PRO A 162 -13.19 13.65 -0.75
C PRO A 162 -12.33 13.63 -2.01
N LEU A 163 -12.98 13.79 -3.17
CA LEU A 163 -12.27 13.87 -4.43
C LEU A 163 -11.56 15.22 -4.56
N LEU A 164 -10.25 15.19 -4.70
CA LEU A 164 -9.41 16.35 -4.97
C LEU A 164 -8.74 16.21 -6.34
N SER A 165 -8.36 17.33 -6.93
CA SER A 165 -7.56 17.33 -8.16
C SER A 165 -6.11 16.87 -7.87
N ALA A 166 -5.42 16.37 -8.91
CA ALA A 166 -4.01 15.99 -8.79
C ALA A 166 -3.13 17.17 -8.35
N ASP A 167 -3.41 18.39 -8.86
CA ASP A 167 -2.69 19.60 -8.44
C ASP A 167 -2.87 19.86 -6.93
N ARG A 168 -4.11 19.72 -6.44
CA ARG A 168 -4.38 19.91 -5.01
C ARG A 168 -3.71 18.86 -4.15
N LEU A 169 -3.70 17.59 -4.57
CA LEU A 169 -2.97 16.53 -3.88
C LEU A 169 -1.46 16.80 -3.87
N ALA A 170 -0.89 17.27 -4.98
CA ALA A 170 0.52 17.65 -5.05
C ALA A 170 0.86 18.79 -4.08
N GLU A 171 -0.01 19.82 -3.95
CA GLU A 171 0.15 20.90 -2.95
C GLU A 171 0.14 20.36 -1.50
N LEU A 172 -0.62 19.29 -1.24
CA LEU A 172 -0.67 18.62 0.05
C LEU A 172 0.48 17.63 0.28
N GLY A 173 1.40 17.47 -0.68
CA GLY A 173 2.59 16.63 -0.57
C GLY A 173 2.46 15.23 -1.14
N TYR A 174 1.39 14.90 -1.84
CA TYR A 174 1.21 13.61 -2.50
C TYR A 174 1.89 13.60 -3.88
N CYS A 175 2.42 12.45 -4.27
CA CYS A 175 3.09 12.27 -5.57
C CYS A 175 2.46 11.18 -6.45
N LEU A 176 1.46 10.47 -5.93
CA LEU A 176 0.75 9.39 -6.62
C LEU A 176 -0.73 9.36 -6.21
#